data_889d17ba665312868745a5c8caa25bbf
#
_entry.id   889d17ba665312868745a5c8caa25bbf
#
_cell.length_a   1.000
_cell.length_b   1.000
_cell.length_c   1.000
_cell.angle_alpha   90.00
_cell.angle_beta   90.00
_cell.angle_gamma   90.00
#
_symmetry.space_group_name_H-M   'P 1'
#
loop_
_entity.id
_entity.type
_entity.pdbx_description
1 polymer ?
#
loop_
_entity_poly.entity_id
_entity_poly.type
_entity_poly.pdbx_seq_one_letter_code
_entity_poly.pdbx_strand_id
1 'polypeptide(L)'
;LIPRHPERFEPVTNAARSRHLRVHRRTNGNVSDDIQIYVADTMGEMLNMLAAADVVVMGGSLYPGGGGHNPIEPAALGKATLIGAEHINFTSIVNELTDAGAMAVCENLTALQDEVIRLLNDRDAREAMGQKGQEVVETNRGAVTQLLGLVNEQLSGQT
;
A
#
# COMPACT_ATOMS: atom_id res chain seq x y z
N LEU A 1 9.15 -2.26 7.01
CA LEU A 1 9.33 -1.00 6.28
C LEU A 1 9.87 -1.31 4.88
N ILE A 2 9.26 -0.71 3.85
CA ILE A 2 9.61 -0.94 2.43
C ILE A 2 10.03 0.40 1.82
N PRO A 3 11.29 0.84 1.98
CA PRO A 3 11.78 2.05 1.34
C PRO A 3 11.88 1.83 -0.18
N ARG A 4 11.32 2.75 -0.98
CA ARG A 4 11.28 2.60 -2.45
C ARG A 4 12.61 2.88 -3.15
N HIS A 5 13.53 3.54 -2.48
CA HIS A 5 14.80 4.00 -3.05
C HIS A 5 15.97 3.50 -2.21
N PRO A 6 17.03 2.95 -2.84
CA PRO A 6 18.19 2.38 -2.13
C PRO A 6 18.86 3.37 -1.17
N GLU A 7 18.91 4.65 -1.50
CA GLU A 7 19.48 5.71 -0.65
C GLU A 7 18.70 5.91 0.67
N ARG A 8 17.48 5.36 0.78
CA ARG A 8 16.67 5.40 2.00
C ARG A 8 16.88 4.20 2.93
N PHE A 9 17.51 3.15 2.47
CA PHE A 9 17.68 1.91 3.27
C PHE A 9 18.43 2.17 4.58
N GLU A 10 19.58 2.82 4.49
CA GLU A 10 20.39 3.14 5.68
C GLU A 10 19.73 4.19 6.58
N PRO A 11 19.24 5.33 6.08
CA PRO A 11 18.52 6.33 6.90
C PRO A 11 17.33 5.73 7.67
N VAL A 12 16.50 4.89 7.04
CA VAL A 12 15.35 4.25 7.70
C VAL A 12 15.80 3.27 8.78
N THR A 13 16.82 2.47 8.48
CA THR A 13 17.40 1.52 9.43
C THR A 13 17.94 2.25 10.68
N ASN A 14 18.69 3.34 10.48
CA ASN A 14 19.27 4.12 11.56
C ASN A 14 18.21 4.89 12.37
N ALA A 15 17.16 5.39 11.72
CA ALA A 15 16.05 6.03 12.40
C ALA A 15 15.29 5.07 13.32
N ALA A 16 15.14 3.80 12.94
CA ALA A 16 14.54 2.78 13.80
C ALA A 16 15.49 2.40 14.98
N ARG A 17 16.77 2.20 14.70
CA ARG A 17 17.78 1.87 15.72
C ARG A 17 17.95 2.98 16.75
N SER A 18 17.89 4.25 16.35
CA SER A 18 17.99 5.39 17.27
C SER A 18 16.81 5.47 18.26
N ARG A 19 15.73 4.75 18.01
CA ARG A 19 14.59 4.55 18.91
C ARG A 19 14.70 3.28 19.76
N HIS A 20 15.86 2.66 19.78
CA HIS A 20 16.15 1.40 20.49
C HIS A 20 15.29 0.21 20.03
N LEU A 21 14.79 0.26 18.78
CA LEU A 21 14.03 -0.85 18.20
C LEU A 21 14.99 -1.90 17.64
N ARG A 22 14.65 -3.18 17.80
CA ARG A 22 15.38 -4.30 17.19
C ARG A 22 15.06 -4.38 15.71
N VAL A 23 16.06 -4.06 14.88
CA VAL A 23 15.91 -3.93 13.42
C VAL A 23 16.64 -5.06 12.72
N HIS A 24 15.94 -5.71 11.81
CA HIS A 24 16.51 -6.66 10.86
C HIS A 24 16.39 -6.10 9.43
N ARG A 25 17.43 -6.28 8.62
CA ARG A 25 17.41 -5.97 7.19
C ARG A 25 17.27 -7.25 6.39
N ARG A 26 16.52 -7.21 5.29
CA ARG A 26 16.33 -8.34 4.38
C ARG A 26 17.67 -8.95 3.94
N THR A 27 18.68 -8.12 3.68
CA THR A 27 20.01 -8.55 3.25
C THR A 27 20.83 -9.24 4.34
N ASN A 28 20.42 -9.19 5.60
CA ASN A 28 21.15 -9.83 6.71
C ASN A 28 20.89 -11.36 6.83
N GLY A 29 20.08 -11.94 5.95
CA GLY A 29 19.79 -13.38 5.96
C GLY A 29 18.69 -13.79 6.92
N ASN A 30 18.93 -14.78 7.77
CA ASN A 30 17.91 -15.35 8.65
C ASN A 30 17.38 -14.33 9.67
N VAL A 31 16.07 -14.29 9.81
CA VAL A 31 15.35 -13.40 10.73
C VAL A 31 15.23 -14.10 12.09
N SER A 32 15.46 -13.37 13.18
CA SER A 32 15.15 -13.85 14.54
C SER A 32 13.71 -13.47 14.92
N ASP A 33 13.10 -14.26 15.80
CA ASP A 33 11.70 -14.07 16.20
C ASP A 33 11.45 -12.82 17.06
N ASP A 34 12.51 -12.19 17.54
CA ASP A 34 12.44 -11.06 18.46
C ASP A 34 12.52 -9.68 17.80
N ILE A 35 12.56 -9.61 16.47
CA ILE A 35 12.62 -8.34 15.74
C ILE A 35 11.32 -7.55 15.87
N GLN A 36 11.45 -6.22 15.87
CA GLN A 36 10.33 -5.29 15.89
C GLN A 36 10.17 -4.56 14.54
N ILE A 37 11.27 -4.35 13.85
CA ILE A 37 11.28 -3.68 12.54
C ILE A 37 12.04 -4.55 11.53
N TYR A 38 11.36 -4.92 10.48
CA TYR A 38 11.96 -5.52 9.30
C TYR A 38 12.09 -4.46 8.20
N VAL A 39 13.28 -4.26 7.68
CA VAL A 39 13.56 -3.34 6.57
C VAL A 39 13.81 -4.16 5.31
N ALA A 40 12.91 -4.03 4.33
CA ALA A 40 13.08 -4.61 3.00
C ALA A 40 14.05 -3.74 2.20
N ASP A 41 15.33 -4.01 2.33
CA ASP A 41 16.43 -3.28 1.68
C ASP A 41 16.87 -3.95 0.38
N THR A 42 15.90 -4.50 -0.35
CA THR A 42 16.05 -5.11 -1.68
C THR A 42 15.06 -4.51 -2.65
N MET A 43 15.37 -4.58 -3.94
CA MET A 43 14.48 -4.11 -4.99
C MET A 43 13.70 -5.28 -5.59
N GLY A 44 12.46 -5.00 -6.06
CA GLY A 44 11.63 -5.99 -6.76
C GLY A 44 10.82 -6.94 -5.87
N GLU A 45 10.98 -6.89 -4.54
CA GLU A 45 10.28 -7.79 -3.60
C GLU A 45 9.05 -7.13 -2.93
N MET A 46 8.66 -5.92 -3.33
CA MET A 46 7.61 -5.15 -2.65
C MET A 46 6.28 -5.89 -2.60
N LEU A 47 5.85 -6.53 -3.69
CA LEU A 47 4.58 -7.27 -3.73
C LEU A 47 4.57 -8.45 -2.76
N ASN A 48 5.70 -9.14 -2.56
CA ASN A 48 5.81 -10.22 -1.58
C ASN A 48 5.67 -9.68 -0.15
N MET A 49 6.27 -8.52 0.14
CA MET A 49 6.16 -7.88 1.45
C MET A 49 4.73 -7.36 1.71
N LEU A 50 4.09 -6.78 0.70
CA LEU A 50 2.69 -6.36 0.80
C LEU A 50 1.77 -7.57 1.01
N ALA A 51 2.00 -8.68 0.31
CA ALA A 51 1.21 -9.91 0.48
C ALA A 51 1.31 -10.49 1.89
N ALA A 52 2.45 -10.34 2.55
CA ALA A 52 2.67 -10.79 3.92
C ALA A 52 2.11 -9.83 5.00
N ALA A 53 1.72 -8.61 4.63
CA ALA A 53 1.23 -7.62 5.59
C ALA A 53 -0.23 -7.88 6.00
N ASP A 54 -0.56 -7.57 7.26
CA ASP A 54 -1.94 -7.49 7.74
C ASP A 54 -2.59 -6.15 7.39
N VAL A 55 -1.87 -5.06 7.61
CA VAL A 55 -2.29 -3.68 7.30
C VAL A 55 -1.15 -2.98 6.57
N VAL A 56 -1.48 -2.24 5.53
CA VAL A 56 -0.54 -1.44 4.73
C VAL A 56 -0.72 0.04 5.03
N VAL A 57 0.38 0.72 5.37
CA VAL A 57 0.40 2.17 5.54
C VAL A 57 1.25 2.79 4.42
N MET A 58 0.64 3.69 3.65
CA MET A 58 1.26 4.36 2.51
C MET A 58 2.10 5.56 2.97
N GLY A 59 3.38 5.34 3.25
CA GLY A 59 4.27 6.31 3.93
C GLY A 59 4.50 7.64 3.22
N GLY A 60 4.48 7.68 1.89
CA GLY A 60 4.69 8.90 1.10
C GLY A 60 3.58 9.94 1.20
N SER A 61 2.48 9.63 1.90
CA SER A 61 1.31 10.49 2.08
C SER A 61 1.22 11.15 3.46
N LEU A 62 2.20 10.88 4.35
CA LEU A 62 2.14 11.27 5.76
C LEU A 62 2.82 12.61 6.08
N TYR A 63 3.37 13.28 5.09
CA TYR A 63 4.07 14.56 5.27
C TYR A 63 3.84 15.50 4.08
N PRO A 64 3.84 16.82 4.29
CA PRO A 64 3.63 17.79 3.23
C PRO A 64 4.60 17.62 2.07
N GLY A 65 4.07 17.61 0.84
CA GLY A 65 4.85 17.46 -0.39
C GLY A 65 5.24 16.01 -0.72
N GLY A 66 4.78 15.02 0.04
CA GLY A 66 5.07 13.61 -0.24
C GLY A 66 4.35 13.05 -1.47
N GLY A 67 3.17 13.57 -1.81
CA GLY A 67 2.41 13.25 -3.03
C GLY A 67 1.79 11.86 -3.08
N GLY A 68 2.06 11.00 -2.10
CA GLY A 68 1.54 9.63 -2.00
C GLY A 68 2.30 8.60 -2.85
N HIS A 69 1.88 7.36 -2.72
CA HIS A 69 2.31 6.22 -3.54
C HIS A 69 1.10 5.50 -4.11
N ASN A 70 1.32 4.66 -5.12
CA ASN A 70 0.26 3.94 -5.83
C ASN A 70 -0.49 2.97 -4.89
N PRO A 71 -1.78 3.18 -4.58
CA PRO A 71 -2.56 2.32 -3.70
C PRO A 71 -3.14 1.08 -4.39
N ILE A 72 -3.05 0.99 -5.72
CA ILE A 72 -3.61 -0.14 -6.49
C ILE A 72 -2.94 -1.45 -6.11
N GLU A 73 -1.64 -1.44 -5.84
CA GLU A 73 -0.88 -2.66 -5.53
C GLU A 73 -1.37 -3.34 -4.25
N PRO A 74 -1.46 -2.68 -3.08
CA PRO A 74 -2.02 -3.30 -1.90
C PRO A 74 -3.52 -3.62 -2.04
N ALA A 75 -4.31 -2.80 -2.75
CA ALA A 75 -5.71 -3.08 -3.02
C ALA A 75 -5.88 -4.36 -3.84
N ALA A 76 -5.11 -4.53 -4.92
CA ALA A 76 -5.10 -5.75 -5.73
C ALA A 76 -4.74 -7.02 -4.94
N LEU A 77 -3.92 -6.88 -3.90
CA LEU A 77 -3.54 -7.96 -2.98
C LEU A 77 -4.56 -8.19 -1.85
N GLY A 78 -5.67 -7.46 -1.83
CA GLY A 78 -6.70 -7.58 -0.80
C GLY A 78 -6.22 -7.11 0.58
N LYS A 79 -5.37 -6.09 0.64
CA LYS A 79 -4.83 -5.59 1.90
C LYS A 79 -5.57 -4.37 2.40
N ALA A 80 -5.93 -4.40 3.69
CA ALA A 80 -6.41 -3.19 4.36
C ALA A 80 -5.34 -2.11 4.26
N THR A 81 -5.70 -0.97 3.67
CA THR A 81 -4.74 0.06 3.31
C THR A 81 -5.12 1.41 3.92
N LEU A 82 -4.15 2.05 4.53
CA LEU A 82 -4.25 3.39 5.11
C LEU A 82 -3.34 4.35 4.37
N ILE A 83 -3.82 5.56 4.12
CA ILE A 83 -3.06 6.60 3.45
C ILE A 83 -3.22 7.92 4.21
N GLY A 84 -2.20 8.77 4.19
CA GLY A 84 -2.29 10.13 4.74
C GLY A 84 -2.96 11.11 3.79
N ALA A 85 -3.11 12.37 4.24
CA ALA A 85 -3.77 13.43 3.48
C ALA A 85 -2.99 13.86 2.21
N GLU A 86 -1.69 13.63 2.16
CA GLU A 86 -0.83 14.06 1.07
C GLU A 86 -0.76 13.01 -0.06
N HIS A 87 -1.81 12.90 -0.88
CA HIS A 87 -1.91 11.91 -1.95
C HIS A 87 -2.29 12.51 -3.30
N ILE A 88 -1.86 13.73 -3.56
CA ILE A 88 -2.24 14.51 -4.75
C ILE A 88 -1.98 13.79 -6.08
N ASN A 89 -0.93 12.98 -6.16
CA ASN A 89 -0.60 12.23 -7.37
C ASN A 89 -1.56 11.07 -7.66
N PHE A 90 -2.40 10.70 -6.68
CA PHE A 90 -3.28 9.54 -6.74
C PHE A 90 -4.71 9.86 -6.30
N THR A 91 -5.11 11.14 -6.30
CA THR A 91 -6.39 11.59 -5.78
C THR A 91 -7.58 10.81 -6.35
N SER A 92 -7.64 10.58 -7.66
CA SER A 92 -8.77 9.88 -8.30
C SER A 92 -8.95 8.47 -7.75
N ILE A 93 -7.90 7.67 -7.75
CA ILE A 93 -7.99 6.28 -7.28
C ILE A 93 -8.13 6.18 -5.77
N VAL A 94 -7.56 7.12 -5.01
CA VAL A 94 -7.75 7.19 -3.55
C VAL A 94 -9.21 7.47 -3.22
N ASN A 95 -9.86 8.42 -3.90
CA ASN A 95 -11.28 8.70 -3.72
C ASN A 95 -12.13 7.48 -4.04
N GLU A 96 -11.90 6.83 -5.17
CA GLU A 96 -12.63 5.62 -5.57
C GLU A 96 -12.51 4.50 -4.54
N LEU A 97 -11.29 4.19 -4.07
CA LEU A 97 -11.06 3.19 -3.04
C LEU A 97 -11.68 3.57 -1.69
N THR A 98 -11.65 4.85 -1.34
CA THR A 98 -12.23 5.36 -0.09
C THR A 98 -13.75 5.30 -0.13
N ASP A 99 -14.37 5.72 -1.23
CA ASP A 99 -15.83 5.69 -1.42
C ASP A 99 -16.38 4.26 -1.39
N ALA A 100 -15.60 3.30 -1.89
CA ALA A 100 -15.91 1.87 -1.79
C ALA A 100 -15.67 1.30 -0.37
N GLY A 101 -15.05 2.04 0.54
CA GLY A 101 -14.62 1.56 1.86
C GLY A 101 -13.49 0.53 1.79
N ALA A 102 -12.67 0.60 0.75
CA ALA A 102 -11.50 -0.25 0.49
C ALA A 102 -10.21 0.32 1.08
N MET A 103 -10.25 1.59 1.49
CA MET A 103 -9.12 2.34 2.05
C MET A 103 -9.62 3.38 3.04
N ALA A 104 -8.78 3.80 3.98
CA ALA A 104 -9.05 4.95 4.81
C ALA A 104 -7.96 6.01 4.66
N VAL A 105 -8.40 7.28 4.54
CA VAL A 105 -7.53 8.46 4.57
C VAL A 105 -7.42 8.93 6.01
N CYS A 106 -6.20 9.03 6.53
CA CYS A 106 -5.90 9.48 7.88
C CYS A 106 -5.33 10.91 7.83
N GLU A 107 -6.04 11.87 8.41
CA GLU A 107 -5.66 13.28 8.37
C GLU A 107 -4.38 13.62 9.15
N ASN A 108 -4.05 12.79 10.15
CA ASN A 108 -2.89 12.99 11.01
C ASN A 108 -2.40 11.66 11.60
N LEU A 109 -1.24 11.72 12.28
CA LEU A 109 -0.62 10.53 12.87
C LEU A 109 -1.45 9.88 13.99
N THR A 110 -2.25 10.65 14.72
CA THR A 110 -3.13 10.09 15.76
C THR A 110 -4.24 9.27 15.12
N ALA A 111 -4.94 9.83 14.13
CA ALA A 111 -5.96 9.10 13.38
C ALA A 111 -5.40 7.84 12.70
N LEU A 112 -4.18 7.92 12.15
CA LEU A 112 -3.49 6.77 11.58
C LEU A 112 -3.22 5.69 12.63
N GLN A 113 -2.72 6.08 13.80
CA GLN A 113 -2.43 5.14 14.89
C GLN A 113 -3.70 4.43 15.37
N ASP A 114 -4.78 5.18 15.59
CA ASP A 114 -6.05 4.64 16.04
C ASP A 114 -6.61 3.64 15.03
N GLU A 115 -6.54 3.97 13.74
CA GLU A 115 -7.05 3.11 12.67
C GLU A 115 -6.17 1.86 12.46
N VAL A 116 -4.85 1.96 12.59
CA VAL A 116 -3.95 0.79 12.59
C VAL A 116 -4.31 -0.16 13.74
N ILE A 117 -4.47 0.38 14.97
CA ILE A 117 -4.83 -0.42 16.15
C ILE A 117 -6.19 -1.06 15.95
N ARG A 118 -7.18 -0.34 15.44
CA ARG A 118 -8.52 -0.86 15.14
C ARG A 118 -8.44 -2.05 14.17
N LEU A 119 -7.78 -1.89 13.04
CA LEU A 119 -7.68 -2.93 12.01
C LEU A 119 -6.84 -4.13 12.46
N LEU A 120 -5.84 -3.95 13.30
CA LEU A 120 -5.07 -5.07 13.85
C LEU A 120 -5.90 -5.92 14.84
N ASN A 121 -6.84 -5.29 15.58
CA ASN A 121 -7.70 -5.96 16.56
C ASN A 121 -9.02 -6.49 15.95
N ASP A 122 -9.41 -6.02 14.76
CA ASP A 122 -10.65 -6.41 14.08
C ASP A 122 -10.31 -7.06 12.74
N ARG A 123 -10.22 -8.39 12.76
CA ARG A 123 -9.89 -9.18 11.58
C ARG A 123 -10.95 -9.05 10.50
N ASP A 124 -12.22 -9.08 10.87
CA ASP A 124 -13.33 -9.05 9.91
C ASP A 124 -13.38 -7.71 9.17
N ALA A 125 -13.19 -6.60 9.91
CA ALA A 125 -13.09 -5.26 9.29
C ALA A 125 -11.88 -5.14 8.35
N ARG A 126 -10.74 -5.73 8.74
CA ARG A 126 -9.52 -5.76 7.93
C ARG A 126 -9.70 -6.54 6.64
N GLU A 127 -10.27 -7.75 6.72
CA GLU A 127 -10.55 -8.61 5.57
C GLU A 127 -11.61 -7.99 4.64
N ALA A 128 -12.66 -7.41 5.20
CA ALA A 128 -13.70 -6.71 4.42
C ALA A 128 -13.14 -5.50 3.66
N MET A 129 -12.28 -4.69 4.29
CA MET A 129 -11.61 -3.57 3.62
C MET A 129 -10.73 -4.07 2.46
N GLY A 130 -9.94 -5.11 2.67
CA GLY A 130 -9.10 -5.71 1.65
C GLY A 130 -9.89 -6.28 0.47
N GLN A 131 -10.96 -7.01 0.74
CA GLN A 131 -11.84 -7.57 -0.29
C GLN A 131 -12.44 -6.49 -1.19
N LYS A 132 -12.96 -5.40 -0.63
CA LYS A 132 -13.46 -4.26 -1.40
C LYS A 132 -12.39 -3.66 -2.31
N GLY A 133 -11.12 -3.62 -1.86
CA GLY A 133 -10.01 -3.19 -2.69
C GLY A 133 -9.80 -4.07 -3.92
N GLN A 134 -9.87 -5.37 -3.77
CA GLN A 134 -9.81 -6.30 -4.90
C GLN A 134 -10.98 -6.10 -5.87
N GLU A 135 -12.20 -5.91 -5.35
CA GLU A 135 -13.39 -5.69 -6.18
C GLU A 135 -13.26 -4.42 -7.04
N VAL A 136 -12.78 -3.32 -6.47
CA VAL A 136 -12.51 -2.07 -7.21
C VAL A 136 -11.48 -2.30 -8.32
N VAL A 137 -10.37 -2.96 -8.00
CA VAL A 137 -9.30 -3.22 -8.99
C VAL A 137 -9.78 -4.13 -10.11
N GLU A 138 -10.53 -5.20 -9.82
CA GLU A 138 -11.07 -6.11 -10.84
C GLU A 138 -12.11 -5.42 -11.74
N THR A 139 -12.96 -4.57 -11.18
CA THR A 139 -13.91 -3.77 -11.94
C THR A 139 -13.20 -2.88 -12.96
N ASN A 140 -12.14 -2.20 -12.53
CA ASN A 140 -11.34 -1.32 -13.41
C ASN A 140 -10.57 -2.11 -14.49
N ARG A 141 -10.07 -3.30 -14.19
CA ARG A 141 -9.47 -4.19 -15.19
C ARG A 141 -10.49 -4.61 -16.25
N GLY A 142 -11.69 -4.95 -15.85
CA GLY A 142 -12.79 -5.30 -16.76
C GLY A 142 -13.10 -4.15 -17.72
N ALA A 143 -13.18 -2.93 -17.25
CA ALA A 143 -13.44 -1.74 -18.07
C ALA A 143 -12.35 -1.50 -19.12
N VAL A 144 -11.07 -1.65 -18.76
CA VAL A 144 -9.94 -1.54 -19.69
C VAL A 144 -10.03 -2.61 -20.80
N THR A 145 -10.35 -3.84 -20.44
CA THR A 145 -10.50 -4.94 -21.40
C THR A 145 -11.64 -4.68 -22.38
N GLN A 146 -12.78 -4.18 -21.91
CA GLN A 146 -13.91 -3.80 -22.77
C GLN A 146 -13.55 -2.66 -23.73
N LEU A 147 -12.86 -1.63 -23.22
CA LEU A 147 -12.42 -0.51 -24.06
C LEU A 147 -11.45 -0.96 -25.16
N LEU A 148 -10.49 -1.84 -24.84
CA LEU A 148 -9.59 -2.43 -25.83
C LEU A 148 -10.35 -3.25 -26.89
N GLY A 149 -11.38 -3.98 -26.48
CA GLY A 149 -12.27 -4.69 -27.41
C GLY A 149 -12.93 -3.74 -28.41
N LEU A 150 -13.55 -2.67 -27.93
CA LEU A 150 -14.19 -1.65 -28.76
C LEU A 150 -13.22 -0.97 -29.73
N VAL A 151 -12.02 -0.63 -29.28
CA VAL A 151 -10.98 -0.04 -30.14
C VAL A 151 -10.56 -1.01 -31.25
N ASN A 152 -10.36 -2.28 -30.93
CA ASN A 152 -9.99 -3.29 -31.92
C ASN A 152 -11.10 -3.54 -32.96
N GLU A 153 -12.37 -3.54 -32.54
CA GLU A 153 -13.51 -3.64 -33.45
C GLU A 153 -13.57 -2.46 -34.45
N GLN A 154 -13.36 -1.23 -33.97
CA GLN A 154 -13.32 -0.03 -34.79
C GLN A 154 -12.16 -0.04 -35.79
N LEU A 155 -11.00 -0.52 -35.40
CA LEU A 155 -9.83 -0.62 -36.27
C LEU A 155 -9.98 -1.71 -37.32
N SER A 156 -10.64 -2.83 -36.99
CA SER A 156 -10.88 -3.96 -37.90
C SER A 156 -12.01 -3.71 -38.89
N GLY A 157 -12.96 -2.83 -38.56
CA GLY A 157 -14.11 -2.47 -39.45
C GLY A 157 -13.78 -1.41 -40.50
N GLN A 158 -12.55 -0.90 -40.56
CA GLN A 158 -12.10 0.09 -41.55
C GLN A 158 -11.33 -0.52 -42.75
N THR A 159 -11.29 -1.84 -42.85
CA THR A 159 -10.75 -2.58 -44.03
C THR A 159 -11.88 -3.12 -44.86
#